data_5de290e1a83036c344c041494cc0ff65
#
_entry.id   5de290e1a83036c344c041494cc0ff65
#
_cell.length_a   1.000
_cell.length_b   1.000
_cell.length_c   1.000
_cell.angle_alpha   90.00
_cell.angle_beta   90.00
_cell.angle_gamma   90.00
#
_symmetry.space_group_name_H-M   'P 1'
#
loop_
_entity.id
_entity.type
_entity.pdbx_description
1 polymer ?
#
loop_
_entity_poly.entity_id
_entity_poly.type
_entity_poly.pdbx_seq_one_letter_code
_entity_poly.pdbx_strand_id
1 'polypeptide(L)'
;MASIGIRTEHLSKNFKSLRALEDVSLLFESGRLHGLIGPDGAGKTTLLRCLIRLLLPSTGRIDYSEGDRSVSFDDIRPRMAYMPQQQSLYPDLTCSEHLDFFKDLYRLPSSLYRTRREELLRITRLDKFQDRRAGQLSGGMYKKLGLMCALLQSPEILLLDEPTNGVDPISRREFWDLLYRLREQRILIIVSTSYMDEAERCERLHLLDGGQVLSSGEPRETLRRERANNFEELFLRREGVTP
;
A
#
# COMPACT_ATOMS: atom_id res chain seq x y z
N MET A 1 -1.41 -1.87 -22.06
CA MET A 1 -1.60 -0.65 -21.26
C MET A 1 -0.23 -0.04 -21.01
N ALA A 2 -0.11 1.29 -21.07
CA ALA A 2 1.15 1.97 -20.77
C ALA A 2 1.49 1.77 -19.28
N SER A 3 2.78 1.74 -18.93
CA SER A 3 3.24 1.56 -17.56
C SER A 3 2.98 2.83 -16.75
N ILE A 4 2.34 2.72 -15.60
CA ILE A 4 2.17 3.86 -14.68
C ILE A 4 3.37 3.95 -13.76
N GLY A 5 3.84 5.17 -13.52
CA GLY A 5 4.92 5.46 -12.60
C GLY A 5 4.61 6.63 -11.66
N ILE A 6 5.20 6.58 -10.48
CA ILE A 6 5.25 7.71 -9.54
C ILE A 6 6.72 7.95 -9.19
N ARG A 7 7.16 9.20 -9.35
CA ARG A 7 8.51 9.63 -8.98
C ARG A 7 8.44 10.72 -7.93
N THR A 8 9.23 10.60 -6.90
CA THR A 8 9.50 11.68 -5.94
C THR A 8 10.90 12.23 -6.18
N GLU A 9 11.05 13.55 -6.10
CA GLU A 9 12.36 14.21 -6.22
C GLU A 9 12.53 15.18 -5.06
N HIS A 10 13.56 14.95 -4.25
CA HIS A 10 13.94 15.77 -3.09
C HIS A 10 12.76 16.06 -2.15
N LEU A 11 11.86 15.07 -1.98
CA LEU A 11 10.62 15.22 -1.24
C LEU A 11 10.91 15.33 0.26
N SER A 12 10.49 16.42 0.87
CA SER A 12 10.57 16.59 2.32
C SER A 12 9.21 17.00 2.89
N LYS A 13 8.94 16.57 4.13
CA LYS A 13 7.72 16.93 4.86
C LYS A 13 8.01 17.23 6.32
N ASN A 14 7.66 18.44 6.72
CA ASN A 14 7.81 18.91 8.10
C ASN A 14 6.43 19.12 8.73
N PHE A 15 6.29 18.74 9.99
CA PHE A 15 5.16 19.05 10.86
C PHE A 15 5.69 19.88 12.04
N LYS A 16 5.53 21.20 11.99
CA LYS A 16 6.15 22.11 12.96
C LYS A 16 7.66 21.85 13.09
N SER A 17 8.12 21.34 14.25
CA SER A 17 9.52 20.99 14.53
C SER A 17 9.91 19.57 14.10
N LEU A 18 8.96 18.69 13.79
CA LEU A 18 9.21 17.31 13.38
C LEU A 18 9.43 17.23 11.86
N ARG A 19 10.61 16.76 11.45
CA ARG A 19 10.90 16.41 10.07
C ARG A 19 10.48 14.95 9.84
N ALA A 20 9.34 14.76 9.20
CA ALA A 20 8.78 13.42 8.97
C ALA A 20 9.29 12.76 7.68
N LEU A 21 9.75 13.56 6.69
CA LEU A 21 10.46 13.10 5.51
C LEU A 21 11.57 14.09 5.19
N GLU A 22 12.72 13.58 4.75
CA GLU A 22 13.89 14.36 4.40
C GLU A 22 14.52 13.85 3.11
N ASP A 23 14.48 14.67 2.08
CA ASP A 23 15.16 14.45 0.78
C ASP A 23 14.86 13.09 0.11
N VAL A 24 13.60 12.67 0.13
CA VAL A 24 13.16 11.37 -0.38
C VAL A 24 13.01 11.42 -1.90
N SER A 25 13.89 10.70 -2.61
CA SER A 25 13.88 10.55 -4.07
C SER A 25 13.71 9.08 -4.44
N LEU A 26 12.52 8.69 -4.94
CA LEU A 26 12.14 7.33 -5.24
C LEU A 26 11.42 7.22 -6.57
N LEU A 27 11.46 6.02 -7.17
CA LEU A 27 10.69 5.65 -8.36
C LEU A 27 9.86 4.40 -8.06
N PHE A 28 8.56 4.50 -8.34
CA PHE A 28 7.60 3.41 -8.27
C PHE A 28 7.04 3.13 -9.67
N GLU A 29 7.07 1.87 -10.10
CA GLU A 29 6.68 1.46 -11.45
C GLU A 29 5.59 0.37 -11.38
N SER A 30 4.61 0.44 -12.30
CA SER A 30 3.54 -0.56 -12.37
C SER A 30 4.07 -1.97 -12.73
N GLY A 31 3.28 -2.97 -12.36
CA GLY A 31 3.64 -4.37 -12.55
C GLY A 31 4.66 -4.90 -11.55
N ARG A 32 4.96 -4.10 -10.52
CA ARG A 32 5.82 -4.49 -9.41
C ARG A 32 5.14 -4.23 -8.07
N LEU A 33 5.50 -5.03 -7.08
CA LEU A 33 5.12 -4.84 -5.70
C LEU A 33 6.26 -4.15 -4.96
N HIS A 34 6.02 -2.87 -4.62
CA HIS A 34 6.96 -2.04 -3.88
C HIS A 34 6.68 -2.09 -2.38
N GLY A 35 7.71 -2.30 -1.57
CA GLY A 35 7.66 -2.24 -0.11
C GLY A 35 8.28 -0.96 0.42
N LEU A 36 7.57 -0.24 1.27
CA LEU A 36 8.11 0.80 2.14
C LEU A 36 8.33 0.18 3.52
N ILE A 37 9.58 -0.18 3.82
CA ILE A 37 9.92 -0.96 5.00
C ILE A 37 10.65 -0.07 6.01
N GLY A 38 10.30 -0.17 7.28
CA GLY A 38 10.95 0.59 8.34
C GLY A 38 10.18 0.55 9.64
N PRO A 39 10.80 0.98 10.74
CA PRO A 39 10.18 1.00 12.06
C PRO A 39 9.00 1.98 12.12
N ASP A 40 8.29 1.96 13.25
CA ASP A 40 7.26 2.96 13.51
C ASP A 40 7.91 4.34 13.60
N GLY A 41 7.26 5.33 12.98
CA GLY A 41 7.82 6.69 12.89
C GLY A 41 8.81 6.92 11.75
N ALA A 42 9.19 5.91 10.96
CA ALA A 42 10.13 6.05 9.84
C ALA A 42 9.66 6.96 8.69
N GLY A 43 8.39 7.40 8.69
CA GLY A 43 7.85 8.28 7.65
C GLY A 43 7.00 7.57 6.59
N LYS A 44 6.81 6.25 6.66
CA LYS A 44 6.07 5.42 5.68
C LYS A 44 4.68 5.97 5.35
N THR A 45 3.83 6.13 6.37
CA THR A 45 2.47 6.70 6.24
C THR A 45 2.49 8.12 5.67
N THR A 46 3.46 8.94 6.10
CA THR A 46 3.61 10.31 5.60
C THR A 46 3.93 10.31 4.11
N LEU A 47 4.83 9.43 3.66
CA LEU A 47 5.16 9.27 2.25
C LEU A 47 3.94 8.83 1.44
N LEU A 48 3.24 7.77 1.86
CA LEU A 48 2.02 7.30 1.17
C LEU A 48 0.99 8.42 1.04
N ARG A 49 0.75 9.19 2.11
CA ARG A 49 -0.20 10.32 2.09
C ARG A 49 0.26 11.47 1.19
N CYS A 50 1.57 11.69 1.05
CA CYS A 50 2.10 12.64 0.07
C CYS A 50 1.87 12.14 -1.35
N LEU A 51 2.12 10.84 -1.64
CA LEU A 51 1.93 10.25 -2.96
C LEU A 51 0.50 10.34 -3.49
N ILE A 52 -0.51 10.42 -2.61
CA ILE A 52 -1.92 10.61 -2.98
C ILE A 52 -2.42 12.03 -2.71
N ARG A 53 -1.52 12.95 -2.41
CA ARG A 53 -1.80 14.36 -2.09
C ARG A 53 -2.84 14.58 -0.98
N LEU A 54 -2.99 13.65 -0.04
CA LEU A 54 -3.65 13.90 1.25
C LEU A 54 -2.80 14.81 2.15
N LEU A 55 -1.48 14.79 1.95
CA LEU A 55 -0.53 15.73 2.52
C LEU A 55 0.27 16.39 1.40
N LEU A 56 0.42 17.69 1.45
CA LEU A 56 1.32 18.39 0.54
C LEU A 56 2.75 18.32 1.11
N PRO A 57 3.76 18.05 0.29
CA PRO A 57 5.15 18.11 0.72
C PRO A 57 5.51 19.54 1.14
N SER A 58 6.52 19.69 1.99
CA SER A 58 7.09 20.99 2.35
C SER A 58 8.05 21.51 1.27
N THR A 59 8.83 20.58 0.68
CA THR A 59 9.72 20.84 -0.47
C THR A 59 9.79 19.61 -1.37
N GLY A 60 10.35 19.77 -2.56
CA GLY A 60 10.43 18.72 -3.57
C GLY A 60 9.15 18.57 -4.39
N ARG A 61 9.10 17.53 -5.22
CA ARG A 61 7.95 17.30 -6.11
C ARG A 61 7.60 15.84 -6.23
N ILE A 62 6.38 15.59 -6.71
CA ILE A 62 5.86 14.26 -7.05
C ILE A 62 5.34 14.33 -8.48
N ASP A 63 5.91 13.51 -9.35
CA ASP A 63 5.56 13.41 -10.74
C ASP A 63 4.87 12.07 -11.00
N TYR A 64 3.82 12.09 -11.83
CA TYR A 64 3.10 10.90 -12.26
C TYR A 64 3.30 10.72 -13.75
N SER A 65 3.43 9.49 -14.21
CA SER A 65 3.66 9.18 -15.62
C SER A 65 2.83 7.99 -16.10
N GLU A 66 2.56 7.98 -17.40
CA GLU A 66 1.96 6.87 -18.13
C GLU A 66 2.85 6.59 -19.36
N GLY A 67 3.69 5.55 -19.27
CA GLY A 67 4.84 5.40 -20.16
C GLY A 67 5.78 6.59 -20.01
N ASP A 68 6.15 7.19 -21.14
CA ASP A 68 7.03 8.37 -21.19
C ASP A 68 6.26 9.70 -21.02
N ARG A 69 4.94 9.65 -20.89
CA ARG A 69 4.09 10.83 -20.78
C ARG A 69 3.90 11.23 -19.33
N SER A 70 4.13 12.51 -19.00
CA SER A 70 3.72 13.10 -17.73
C SER A 70 2.19 13.21 -17.64
N VAL A 71 1.61 12.86 -16.49
CA VAL A 71 0.18 12.89 -16.24
C VAL A 71 -0.09 13.81 -15.04
N SER A 72 -1.15 14.63 -15.11
CA SER A 72 -1.53 15.48 -14.00
C SER A 72 -2.06 14.65 -12.82
N PHE A 73 -2.01 15.21 -11.60
CA PHE A 73 -2.60 14.53 -10.45
C PHE A 73 -4.12 14.37 -10.60
N ASP A 74 -4.80 15.33 -11.19
CA ASP A 74 -6.25 15.28 -11.35
C ASP A 74 -6.68 14.16 -12.31
N ASP A 75 -5.85 13.84 -13.31
CA ASP A 75 -6.10 12.73 -14.24
C ASP A 75 -5.77 11.37 -13.62
N ILE A 76 -4.75 11.29 -12.75
CA ILE A 76 -4.34 10.02 -12.14
C ILE A 76 -5.14 9.68 -10.87
N ARG A 77 -5.62 10.69 -10.14
CA ARG A 77 -6.34 10.53 -8.87
C ARG A 77 -7.52 9.54 -8.93
N PRO A 78 -8.40 9.58 -9.95
CA PRO A 78 -9.51 8.62 -10.05
C PRO A 78 -9.07 7.16 -10.24
N ARG A 79 -7.79 6.97 -10.60
CA ARG A 79 -7.16 5.66 -10.85
C ARG A 79 -6.36 5.15 -9.64
N MET A 80 -6.40 5.89 -8.52
CA MET A 80 -5.68 5.58 -7.28
C MET A 80 -6.64 5.08 -6.21
N ALA A 81 -6.20 4.08 -5.45
CA ALA A 81 -6.86 3.68 -4.22
C ALA A 81 -5.87 3.67 -3.04
N TYR A 82 -6.36 4.03 -1.88
CA TYR A 82 -5.59 4.04 -0.65
C TYR A 82 -6.33 3.30 0.46
N MET A 83 -5.64 2.37 1.09
CA MET A 83 -6.10 1.67 2.27
C MET A 83 -5.29 2.17 3.48
N PRO A 84 -5.87 2.95 4.38
CA PRO A 84 -5.17 3.48 5.54
C PRO A 84 -4.89 2.39 6.58
N GLN A 85 -3.89 2.61 7.42
CA GLN A 85 -3.51 1.72 8.53
C GLN A 85 -4.71 1.44 9.45
N GLN A 86 -5.41 2.50 9.87
CA GLN A 86 -6.68 2.39 10.58
C GLN A 86 -7.82 2.51 9.57
N GLN A 87 -8.49 1.41 9.34
CA GLN A 87 -9.66 1.38 8.47
C GLN A 87 -10.89 1.83 9.24
N SER A 88 -11.62 2.76 8.64
CA SER A 88 -12.89 3.26 9.18
C SER A 88 -14.07 2.63 8.43
N LEU A 89 -14.15 1.29 8.47
CA LEU A 89 -15.35 0.60 8.00
C LEU A 89 -16.46 0.73 9.06
N TYR A 90 -17.69 0.85 8.61
CA TYR A 90 -18.86 0.96 9.49
C TYR A 90 -19.15 -0.39 10.15
N PRO A 91 -19.00 -0.54 11.47
CA PRO A 91 -19.07 -1.85 12.14
C PRO A 91 -20.44 -2.51 12.02
N ASP A 92 -21.50 -1.73 11.85
CA ASP A 92 -22.88 -2.19 11.74
C ASP A 92 -23.30 -2.59 10.34
N LEU A 93 -22.56 -2.19 9.30
CA LEU A 93 -22.82 -2.60 7.93
C LEU A 93 -22.25 -4.00 7.66
N THR A 94 -22.97 -4.79 6.89
CA THR A 94 -22.51 -6.08 6.36
C THR A 94 -21.45 -5.86 5.27
N CYS A 95 -20.73 -6.92 4.88
CA CYS A 95 -19.80 -6.85 3.76
C CYS A 95 -20.52 -6.41 2.47
N SER A 96 -21.74 -6.92 2.23
CA SER A 96 -22.53 -6.55 1.08
C SER A 96 -22.91 -5.07 1.09
N GLU A 97 -23.42 -4.57 2.22
CA GLU A 97 -23.80 -3.16 2.36
C GLU A 97 -22.59 -2.22 2.24
N HIS A 98 -21.37 -2.62 2.66
CA HIS A 98 -20.17 -1.85 2.38
C HIS A 98 -19.89 -1.73 0.89
N LEU A 99 -20.00 -2.84 0.15
CA LEU A 99 -19.78 -2.81 -1.31
C LEU A 99 -20.84 -1.93 -2.01
N ASP A 100 -22.09 -1.99 -1.57
CA ASP A 100 -23.17 -1.15 -2.11
C ASP A 100 -22.91 0.33 -1.79
N PHE A 101 -22.48 0.65 -0.56
CA PHE A 101 -22.09 2.00 -0.17
C PHE A 101 -20.95 2.55 -1.06
N PHE A 102 -19.88 1.77 -1.26
CA PHE A 102 -18.76 2.21 -2.10
C PHE A 102 -19.13 2.26 -3.59
N LYS A 103 -20.02 1.38 -4.07
CA LYS A 103 -20.59 1.46 -5.42
C LYS A 103 -21.23 2.83 -5.65
N ASP A 104 -22.06 3.28 -4.69
CA ASP A 104 -22.76 4.55 -4.81
C ASP A 104 -21.81 5.74 -4.67
N LEU A 105 -20.84 5.66 -3.73
CA LEU A 105 -19.80 6.65 -3.54
C LEU A 105 -18.94 6.86 -4.82
N TYR A 106 -18.54 5.76 -5.47
CA TYR A 106 -17.77 5.78 -6.72
C TYR A 106 -18.63 5.96 -7.97
N ARG A 107 -19.98 6.00 -7.82
CA ARG A 107 -20.95 6.12 -8.92
C ARG A 107 -20.73 5.03 -9.98
N LEU A 108 -20.50 3.80 -9.57
CA LEU A 108 -20.24 2.68 -10.47
C LEU A 108 -21.53 2.25 -11.19
N PRO A 109 -21.47 2.02 -12.52
CA PRO A 109 -22.58 1.41 -13.24
C PRO A 109 -22.94 0.03 -12.67
N SER A 110 -24.23 -0.27 -12.56
CA SER A 110 -24.71 -1.52 -11.93
C SER A 110 -24.20 -2.79 -12.62
N SER A 111 -23.97 -2.77 -13.93
CA SER A 111 -23.38 -3.90 -14.66
C SER A 111 -21.94 -4.17 -14.25
N LEU A 112 -21.11 -3.11 -14.21
CA LEU A 112 -19.70 -3.19 -13.78
C LEU A 112 -19.60 -3.62 -12.32
N TYR A 113 -20.43 -3.03 -11.44
CA TYR A 113 -20.48 -3.37 -10.03
C TYR A 113 -20.76 -4.87 -9.81
N ARG A 114 -21.75 -5.44 -10.49
CA ARG A 114 -22.10 -6.86 -10.31
C ARG A 114 -20.92 -7.77 -10.60
N THR A 115 -20.26 -7.59 -11.74
CA THR A 115 -19.09 -8.38 -12.14
C THR A 115 -17.95 -8.21 -11.14
N ARG A 116 -17.66 -6.97 -10.72
CA ARG A 116 -16.59 -6.67 -9.75
C ARG A 116 -16.86 -7.27 -8.37
N ARG A 117 -18.09 -7.12 -7.89
CA ARG A 117 -18.51 -7.66 -6.60
C ARG A 117 -18.29 -9.16 -6.53
N GLU A 118 -18.73 -9.90 -7.53
CA GLU A 118 -18.58 -11.36 -7.59
C GLU A 118 -17.11 -11.77 -7.63
N GLU A 119 -16.30 -11.11 -8.45
CA GLU A 119 -14.86 -11.35 -8.52
C GLU A 119 -14.18 -11.09 -7.18
N LEU A 120 -14.41 -9.93 -6.57
CA LEU A 120 -13.77 -9.52 -5.32
C LEU A 120 -14.17 -10.43 -4.15
N LEU A 121 -15.45 -10.78 -4.02
CA LEU A 121 -15.91 -11.75 -3.01
C LEU A 121 -15.20 -13.09 -3.16
N ARG A 122 -15.05 -13.59 -4.38
CA ARG A 122 -14.39 -14.86 -4.66
C ARG A 122 -12.89 -14.82 -4.32
N ILE A 123 -12.15 -13.80 -4.79
CA ILE A 123 -10.70 -13.74 -4.58
C ILE A 123 -10.33 -13.50 -3.13
N THR A 124 -11.16 -12.78 -2.37
CA THR A 124 -10.96 -12.53 -0.93
C THR A 124 -11.50 -13.66 -0.05
N ARG A 125 -12.26 -14.60 -0.62
CA ARG A 125 -12.97 -15.68 0.09
C ARG A 125 -13.97 -15.15 1.12
N LEU A 126 -14.59 -14.01 0.84
CA LEU A 126 -15.65 -13.42 1.68
C LEU A 126 -17.07 -13.70 1.16
N ASP A 127 -17.22 -14.53 0.12
CA ASP A 127 -18.49 -14.92 -0.49
C ASP A 127 -19.48 -15.52 0.53
N LYS A 128 -19.00 -16.35 1.46
CA LYS A 128 -19.81 -16.96 2.53
C LYS A 128 -20.10 -16.02 3.70
N PHE A 129 -19.50 -14.86 3.74
CA PHE A 129 -19.58 -13.90 4.84
C PHE A 129 -20.18 -12.56 4.42
N GLN A 130 -20.77 -12.49 3.23
CA GLN A 130 -21.27 -11.24 2.68
C GLN A 130 -22.38 -10.58 3.53
N ASP A 131 -23.16 -11.38 4.28
CA ASP A 131 -24.22 -10.91 5.17
C ASP A 131 -23.73 -10.69 6.63
N ARG A 132 -22.41 -10.91 6.90
CA ARG A 132 -21.83 -10.68 8.21
C ARG A 132 -21.45 -9.21 8.36
N ARG A 133 -21.77 -8.61 9.53
CA ARG A 133 -21.39 -7.24 9.84
C ARG A 133 -19.88 -7.10 9.99
N ALA A 134 -19.33 -5.95 9.58
CA ALA A 134 -17.89 -5.70 9.64
C ALA A 134 -17.33 -5.82 11.08
N GLY A 135 -18.07 -5.38 12.09
CA GLY A 135 -17.68 -5.52 13.50
C GLY A 135 -17.62 -6.96 14.02
N GLN A 136 -18.13 -7.94 13.25
CA GLN A 136 -18.11 -9.37 13.59
C GLN A 136 -17.06 -10.16 12.78
N LEU A 137 -16.30 -9.50 11.92
CA LEU A 137 -15.25 -10.12 11.15
C LEU A 137 -13.98 -10.32 11.98
N SER A 138 -13.21 -11.36 11.66
CA SER A 138 -11.83 -11.46 12.18
C SER A 138 -10.97 -10.31 11.64
N GLY A 139 -9.86 -10.00 12.28
CA GLY A 139 -8.94 -8.94 11.82
C GLY A 139 -8.53 -9.10 10.35
N GLY A 140 -8.17 -10.32 9.93
CA GLY A 140 -7.82 -10.62 8.54
C GLY A 140 -9.00 -10.45 7.57
N MET A 141 -10.21 -10.88 7.95
CA MET A 141 -11.42 -10.68 7.14
C MET A 141 -11.76 -9.19 7.02
N TYR A 142 -11.63 -8.42 8.10
CA TYR A 142 -11.85 -6.98 8.12
C TYR A 142 -10.88 -6.25 7.17
N LYS A 143 -9.60 -6.62 7.21
CA LYS A 143 -8.59 -6.08 6.28
C LYS A 143 -8.89 -6.43 4.82
N LYS A 144 -9.35 -7.66 4.55
CA LYS A 144 -9.79 -8.08 3.20
C LYS A 144 -11.01 -7.29 2.72
N LEU A 145 -11.99 -7.01 3.60
CA LEU A 145 -13.14 -6.17 3.27
C LEU A 145 -12.68 -4.75 2.87
N GLY A 146 -11.77 -4.14 3.64
CA GLY A 146 -11.22 -2.82 3.30
C GLY A 146 -10.51 -2.81 1.94
N LEU A 147 -9.74 -3.87 1.67
CA LEU A 147 -9.09 -4.02 0.36
C LEU A 147 -10.13 -4.18 -0.77
N MET A 148 -11.20 -4.95 -0.55
CA MET A 148 -12.30 -5.07 -1.53
C MET A 148 -12.91 -3.71 -1.86
N CYS A 149 -13.20 -2.90 -0.84
CA CYS A 149 -13.76 -1.56 -1.03
C CYS A 149 -12.80 -0.68 -1.86
N ALA A 150 -11.49 -0.75 -1.60
CA ALA A 150 -10.48 -0.02 -2.37
C ALA A 150 -10.37 -0.50 -3.83
N LEU A 151 -10.54 -1.80 -4.07
CA LEU A 151 -10.43 -2.41 -5.40
C LEU A 151 -11.69 -2.25 -6.27
N LEU A 152 -12.82 -1.87 -5.69
CA LEU A 152 -14.10 -1.84 -6.38
C LEU A 152 -14.11 -0.93 -7.62
N GLN A 153 -13.38 0.20 -7.56
CA GLN A 153 -13.22 1.13 -8.69
C GLN A 153 -12.16 0.72 -9.72
N SER A 154 -11.52 -0.45 -9.56
CA SER A 154 -10.46 -0.94 -10.46
C SER A 154 -9.26 0.00 -10.56
N PRO A 155 -8.60 0.30 -9.45
CA PRO A 155 -7.49 1.22 -9.44
C PRO A 155 -6.30 0.65 -10.23
N GLU A 156 -5.52 1.54 -10.82
CA GLU A 156 -4.24 1.22 -11.46
C GLU A 156 -3.06 1.46 -10.50
N ILE A 157 -3.30 2.21 -9.42
CA ILE A 157 -2.36 2.46 -8.33
C ILE A 157 -3.05 2.11 -7.01
N LEU A 158 -2.44 1.22 -6.24
CA LEU A 158 -2.94 0.77 -4.94
C LEU A 158 -1.88 1.02 -3.87
N LEU A 159 -2.20 1.89 -2.92
CA LEU A 159 -1.35 2.19 -1.78
C LEU A 159 -1.97 1.57 -0.53
N LEU A 160 -1.18 0.77 0.19
CA LEU A 160 -1.61 0.02 1.36
C LEU A 160 -0.74 0.39 2.56
N ASP A 161 -1.35 0.99 3.57
CA ASP A 161 -0.64 1.44 4.77
C ASP A 161 -0.78 0.40 5.88
N GLU A 162 0.29 -0.35 6.13
CA GLU A 162 0.36 -1.46 7.11
C GLU A 162 -0.85 -2.41 7.05
N PRO A 163 -1.15 -2.98 5.88
CA PRO A 163 -2.41 -3.71 5.68
C PRO A 163 -2.50 -5.00 6.50
N THR A 164 -1.38 -5.54 6.94
CA THR A 164 -1.27 -6.81 7.69
C THR A 164 -1.01 -6.61 9.18
N ASN A 165 -0.94 -5.37 9.65
CA ASN A 165 -0.72 -5.09 11.06
C ASN A 165 -1.89 -5.61 11.92
N GLY A 166 -1.56 -6.36 12.98
CA GLY A 166 -2.54 -6.98 13.87
C GLY A 166 -3.30 -8.17 13.29
N VAL A 167 -2.81 -8.73 12.17
CA VAL A 167 -3.40 -9.90 11.50
C VAL A 167 -2.60 -11.16 11.83
N ASP A 168 -3.30 -12.28 12.09
CA ASP A 168 -2.67 -13.57 12.36
C ASP A 168 -1.82 -14.06 11.17
N PRO A 169 -0.83 -14.96 11.38
CA PRO A 169 0.11 -15.37 10.33
C PRO A 169 -0.55 -16.04 9.10
N ILE A 170 -1.65 -16.77 9.30
CA ILE A 170 -2.36 -17.44 8.20
C ILE A 170 -3.07 -16.39 7.34
N SER A 171 -3.81 -15.48 7.97
CA SER A 171 -4.50 -14.39 7.28
C SER A 171 -3.51 -13.43 6.60
N ARG A 172 -2.32 -13.18 7.21
CA ARG A 172 -1.22 -12.41 6.57
C ARG A 172 -0.79 -13.07 5.27
N ARG A 173 -0.51 -14.37 5.30
CA ARG A 173 -0.12 -15.11 4.09
C ARG A 173 -1.18 -15.01 3.00
N GLU A 174 -2.45 -15.24 3.34
CA GLU A 174 -3.56 -15.12 2.39
C GLU A 174 -3.69 -13.70 1.82
N PHE A 175 -3.40 -12.66 2.61
CA PHE A 175 -3.42 -11.28 2.14
C PHE A 175 -2.30 -11.03 1.12
N TRP A 176 -1.09 -11.53 1.37
CA TRP A 176 0.03 -11.44 0.43
C TRP A 176 -0.23 -12.22 -0.87
N ASP A 177 -0.81 -13.42 -0.78
CA ASP A 177 -1.22 -14.20 -1.96
C ASP A 177 -2.22 -13.42 -2.83
N LEU A 178 -3.10 -12.63 -2.21
CA LEU A 178 -4.02 -11.74 -2.92
C LEU A 178 -3.27 -10.60 -3.61
N LEU A 179 -2.29 -9.98 -2.95
CA LEU A 179 -1.47 -8.91 -3.57
C LEU A 179 -0.69 -9.42 -4.79
N TYR A 180 -0.15 -10.63 -4.74
CA TYR A 180 0.54 -11.24 -5.89
C TYR A 180 -0.40 -11.41 -7.09
N ARG A 181 -1.64 -11.84 -6.89
CA ARG A 181 -2.64 -11.92 -7.96
C ARG A 181 -3.00 -10.55 -8.54
N LEU A 182 -3.11 -9.53 -7.71
CA LEU A 182 -3.37 -8.16 -8.16
C LEU A 182 -2.19 -7.59 -8.96
N ARG A 183 -0.94 -7.91 -8.57
CA ARG A 183 0.25 -7.52 -9.33
C ARG A 183 0.24 -8.10 -10.76
N GLU A 184 -0.27 -9.33 -10.96
CA GLU A 184 -0.40 -9.94 -12.30
C GLU A 184 -1.29 -9.10 -13.24
N GLN A 185 -2.20 -8.30 -12.69
CA GLN A 185 -3.03 -7.33 -13.43
C GLN A 185 -2.29 -6.02 -13.76
N ARG A 186 -0.97 -5.95 -13.49
CA ARG A 186 -0.10 -4.77 -13.71
C ARG A 186 -0.46 -3.54 -12.88
N ILE A 187 -1.16 -3.70 -11.78
CA ILE A 187 -1.41 -2.63 -10.81
C ILE A 187 -0.07 -2.21 -10.19
N LEU A 188 0.18 -0.91 -10.06
CA LEU A 188 1.25 -0.41 -9.22
C LEU A 188 0.84 -0.57 -7.75
N ILE A 189 1.51 -1.46 -7.03
CA ILE A 189 1.19 -1.73 -5.62
C ILE A 189 2.33 -1.21 -4.74
N ILE A 190 2.00 -0.34 -3.78
CA ILE A 190 2.93 0.15 -2.77
C ILE A 190 2.39 -0.24 -1.39
N VAL A 191 3.14 -1.05 -0.66
CA VAL A 191 2.78 -1.54 0.69
C VAL A 191 3.75 -0.97 1.70
N SER A 192 3.26 -0.30 2.73
CA SER A 192 4.08 -0.01 3.91
C SER A 192 3.98 -1.13 4.94
N THR A 193 5.06 -1.44 5.61
CA THR A 193 5.07 -2.39 6.72
C THR A 193 6.23 -2.13 7.68
N SER A 194 6.00 -2.40 8.97
CA SER A 194 7.04 -2.47 10.00
C SER A 194 7.57 -3.90 10.20
N TYR A 195 6.94 -4.90 9.56
CA TYR A 195 7.38 -6.29 9.62
C TYR A 195 8.53 -6.54 8.64
N MET A 196 9.73 -6.81 9.18
CA MET A 196 10.93 -7.01 8.38
C MET A 196 10.90 -8.27 7.51
N ASP A 197 10.18 -9.32 7.93
CA ASP A 197 9.96 -10.54 7.16
C ASP A 197 9.11 -10.31 5.89
N GLU A 198 8.33 -9.23 5.84
CA GLU A 198 7.56 -8.85 4.67
C GLU A 198 8.41 -8.16 3.58
N ALA A 199 9.58 -7.66 3.92
CA ALA A 199 10.50 -7.05 2.96
C ALA A 199 10.88 -8.01 1.82
N GLU A 200 11.09 -9.30 2.14
CA GLU A 200 11.43 -10.33 1.16
C GLU A 200 10.28 -10.72 0.23
N ARG A 201 9.05 -10.32 0.57
CA ARG A 201 7.85 -10.54 -0.25
C ARG A 201 7.68 -9.52 -1.35
N CYS A 202 8.38 -8.39 -1.26
CA CYS A 202 8.36 -7.32 -2.24
C CYS A 202 9.32 -7.60 -3.38
N GLU A 203 9.04 -7.10 -4.58
CA GLU A 203 9.94 -7.17 -5.73
C GLU A 203 10.96 -6.03 -5.72
N ARG A 204 10.55 -4.90 -5.17
CA ARG A 204 11.41 -3.76 -4.90
C ARG A 204 11.08 -3.19 -3.53
N LEU A 205 12.10 -2.94 -2.74
CA LEU A 205 11.92 -2.34 -1.42
C LEU A 205 12.62 -1.00 -1.33
N HIS A 206 12.11 -0.21 -0.41
CA HIS A 206 12.66 1.07 0.00
C HIS A 206 12.71 1.07 1.53
N LEU A 207 13.92 1.03 2.08
CA LEU A 207 14.12 1.04 3.52
C LEU A 207 14.09 2.48 4.00
N LEU A 208 13.17 2.78 4.90
CA LEU A 208 13.00 4.11 5.50
C LEU A 208 13.34 4.04 6.97
N ASP A 209 14.04 5.08 7.45
CA ASP A 209 14.27 5.33 8.85
C ASP A 209 14.49 6.82 9.07
N GLY A 210 13.97 7.37 10.20
CA GLY A 210 14.12 8.80 10.53
C GLY A 210 13.68 9.75 9.41
N GLY A 211 12.75 9.35 8.54
CA GLY A 211 12.26 10.16 7.40
C GLY A 211 13.16 10.12 6.17
N GLN A 212 14.24 9.34 6.17
CA GLN A 212 15.19 9.21 5.05
C GLN A 212 15.11 7.83 4.39
N VAL A 213 15.51 7.74 3.12
CA VAL A 213 15.67 6.46 2.42
C VAL A 213 17.07 5.95 2.65
N LEU A 214 17.20 4.87 3.40
CA LEU A 214 18.48 4.25 3.73
C LEU A 214 19.02 3.41 2.57
N SER A 215 18.13 2.71 1.88
CA SER A 215 18.49 1.78 0.82
C SER A 215 17.26 1.53 -0.06
N SER A 216 17.49 1.27 -1.34
CA SER A 216 16.43 0.93 -2.29
C SER A 216 16.96 -0.09 -3.30
N GLY A 217 16.13 -1.08 -3.66
CA GLY A 217 16.52 -2.11 -4.62
C GLY A 217 15.72 -3.40 -4.48
N GLU A 218 16.17 -4.45 -5.14
CA GLU A 218 15.65 -5.79 -4.92
C GLU A 218 16.07 -6.33 -3.56
N PRO A 219 15.22 -7.09 -2.85
CA PRO A 219 15.51 -7.57 -1.49
C PRO A 219 16.85 -8.26 -1.36
N ARG A 220 17.12 -9.25 -2.21
CA ARG A 220 18.36 -10.03 -2.16
C ARG A 220 19.62 -9.20 -2.46
N GLU A 221 19.53 -8.27 -3.41
CA GLU A 221 20.64 -7.38 -3.74
C GLU A 221 20.91 -6.39 -2.60
N THR A 222 19.84 -5.89 -1.98
CA THR A 222 19.93 -5.00 -0.82
C THR A 222 20.63 -5.69 0.34
N LEU A 223 20.24 -6.91 0.72
CA LEU A 223 20.89 -7.68 1.78
C LEU A 223 22.38 -7.95 1.48
N ARG A 224 22.72 -8.31 0.22
CA ARG A 224 24.12 -8.51 -0.18
C ARG A 224 24.96 -7.21 -0.04
N ARG A 225 24.41 -6.09 -0.52
CA ARG A 225 25.09 -4.78 -0.45
C ARG A 225 25.34 -4.34 0.99
N GLU A 226 24.33 -4.54 1.85
CA GLU A 226 24.38 -4.18 3.26
C GLU A 226 25.09 -5.26 4.13
N ARG A 227 25.50 -6.39 3.53
CA ARG A 227 26.17 -7.52 4.20
C ARG A 227 25.37 -8.07 5.40
N ALA A 228 24.05 -8.13 5.27
CA ALA A 228 23.13 -8.64 6.28
C ALA A 228 22.49 -9.95 5.82
N ASN A 229 22.19 -10.86 6.76
CA ASN A 229 21.54 -12.13 6.46
C ASN A 229 20.03 -11.97 6.25
N ASN A 230 19.43 -11.00 6.94
CA ASN A 230 18.02 -10.64 6.83
C ASN A 230 17.81 -9.16 7.18
N PHE A 231 16.60 -8.65 6.98
CA PHE A 231 16.30 -7.24 7.22
C PHE A 231 16.20 -6.89 8.70
N GLU A 232 15.87 -7.82 9.57
CA GLU A 232 15.87 -7.63 11.01
C GLU A 232 17.30 -7.35 11.51
N GLU A 233 18.27 -8.17 11.11
CA GLU A 233 19.69 -7.95 11.40
C GLU A 233 20.18 -6.58 10.90
N LEU A 234 19.76 -6.21 9.69
CA LEU A 234 20.12 -4.91 9.10
C LEU A 234 19.69 -3.74 9.99
N PHE A 235 18.44 -3.76 10.46
CA PHE A 235 17.91 -2.71 11.33
C PHE A 235 18.52 -2.73 12.72
N LEU A 236 18.68 -3.90 13.35
CA LEU A 236 19.32 -4.04 14.67
C LEU A 236 20.74 -3.46 14.68
N ARG A 237 21.54 -3.75 13.64
CA ARG A 237 22.90 -3.18 13.51
C ARG A 237 22.88 -1.65 13.44
N ARG A 238 21.90 -1.05 12.79
CA ARG A 238 21.76 0.41 12.67
C ARG A 238 21.36 1.06 13.99
N GLU A 239 20.51 0.41 14.77
CA GLU A 239 20.15 0.81 16.13
C GLU A 239 21.29 0.61 17.15
N GLY A 240 22.45 0.07 16.72
CA GLY A 240 23.56 -0.24 17.62
C GLY A 240 23.31 -1.44 18.54
N VAL A 241 22.28 -2.23 18.26
CA VAL A 241 21.96 -3.46 18.97
C VAL A 241 22.68 -4.61 18.27
N THR A 242 23.61 -5.25 18.99
CA THR A 242 24.30 -6.45 18.48
C THR A 242 23.29 -7.61 18.46
N PRO A 243 23.17 -8.34 17.33
CA PRO A 243 22.25 -9.47 17.22
C PRO A 243 22.65 -10.65 18.12
#